data_d2fd10a65a6eef61264046fda712a632
#
_entry.id   d2fd10a65a6eef61264046fda712a632
#
_cell.length_a   1.000
_cell.length_b   1.000
_cell.length_c   1.000
_cell.angle_alpha   90.00
_cell.angle_beta   90.00
_cell.angle_gamma   90.00
#
_symmetry.space_group_name_H-M   'P 1'
#
loop_
_entity.id
_entity.type
_entity.pdbx_description
1 polymer ?
#
loop_
_entity_poly.entity_id
_entity_poly.type
_entity_poly.pdbx_seq_one_letter_code
_entity_poly.pdbx_strand_id
1 'polypeptide(L)'
;MLIIENDFLKIELNKHGACLKSIFDKRKNKELLYQPDGRSWSGQDVVIFPVIAALKNHRYKVDGKSYSLKNHGLIRYNDVYLVNQTEEEITLGFDDNEETLILYPFKFHFEVTYKLCSLIHI
;
A
#
# COMPACT_ATOMS: atom_id res chain seq x y z
N MET A 1 -3.07 9.00 10.25
CA MET A 1 -1.68 8.67 9.88
C MET A 1 -1.11 7.69 10.89
N LEU A 2 -0.51 6.62 10.43
CA LEU A 2 0.14 5.64 11.28
C LEU A 2 1.64 5.86 11.25
N ILE A 3 2.30 5.72 12.40
CA ILE A 3 3.72 6.00 12.53
C ILE A 3 4.40 4.83 13.23
N ILE A 4 5.54 4.40 12.68
CA ILE A 4 6.51 3.54 13.37
C ILE A 4 7.89 4.21 13.29
N GLU A 5 8.67 4.11 14.35
CA GLU A 5 10.00 4.70 14.35
C GLU A 5 10.95 3.99 15.31
N ASN A 6 12.23 4.06 14.99
CA ASN A 6 13.32 3.68 15.84
C ASN A 6 14.32 4.83 15.95
N ASP A 7 15.53 4.58 16.43
CA ASP A 7 16.54 5.64 16.58
C ASP A 7 17.03 6.20 15.23
N PHE A 8 16.80 5.50 14.13
CA PHE A 8 17.35 5.85 12.81
C PHE A 8 16.31 6.34 11.82
N LEU A 9 15.13 5.72 11.82
CA LEU A 9 14.09 5.98 10.83
C LEU A 9 12.75 6.26 11.48
N LYS A 10 12.01 7.19 10.86
CA LYS A 10 10.60 7.44 11.15
C LYS A 10 9.81 7.20 9.89
N ILE A 11 8.82 6.32 9.95
CA ILE A 11 7.96 5.98 8.82
C ILE A 11 6.54 6.40 9.10
N GLU A 12 5.94 7.09 8.16
CA GLU A 12 4.53 7.48 8.21
C GLU A 12 3.76 6.77 7.11
N LEU A 13 2.60 6.24 7.48
CA LEU A 13 1.72 5.45 6.62
C LEU A 13 0.32 6.02 6.60
N ASN A 14 -0.33 5.92 5.46
CA ASN A 14 -1.74 6.24 5.32
C ASN A 14 -2.55 4.94 5.24
N LYS A 15 -3.67 4.86 5.96
CA LYS A 15 -4.58 3.72 5.85
C LYS A 15 -5.20 3.59 4.46
N HIS A 16 -5.41 4.70 3.78
CA HIS A 16 -5.89 4.64 2.40
C HIS A 16 -4.78 4.10 1.49
N GLY A 17 -5.02 2.93 0.93
CA GLY A 17 -4.05 2.26 0.06
C GLY A 17 -2.87 1.60 0.78
N ALA A 18 -2.84 1.61 2.10
CA ALA A 18 -1.69 1.13 2.89
C ALA A 18 -0.37 1.80 2.46
N CYS A 19 -0.44 3.06 2.09
CA CYS A 19 0.60 3.77 1.35
C CYS A 19 1.61 4.40 2.28
N LEU A 20 2.90 4.23 1.98
CA LEU A 20 3.97 4.98 2.64
C LEU A 20 3.89 6.44 2.24
N LYS A 21 3.97 7.33 3.21
CA LYS A 21 3.96 8.79 2.99
C LYS A 21 5.30 9.43 3.30
N SER A 22 6.06 8.85 4.21
CA SER A 22 7.35 9.38 4.61
C SER A 22 8.27 8.27 5.09
N ILE A 23 9.51 8.33 4.67
CA ILE A 23 10.62 7.54 5.22
C ILE A 23 11.70 8.56 5.57
N PHE A 24 11.76 8.94 6.84
CA PHE A 24 12.64 10.01 7.29
C PHE A 24 13.88 9.45 8.01
N ASP A 25 15.05 9.79 7.49
CA ASP A 25 16.33 9.44 8.12
C ASP A 25 16.66 10.46 9.20
N LYS A 26 16.54 10.06 10.45
CA LYS A 26 16.71 10.92 11.62
C LYS A 26 18.15 11.37 11.81
N ARG A 27 19.12 10.56 11.39
CA ARG A 27 20.55 10.88 11.54
C ARG A 27 21.01 11.93 10.52
N LYS A 28 20.51 11.81 9.29
CA LYS A 28 20.85 12.73 8.20
C LYS A 28 19.86 13.89 8.09
N ASN A 29 18.79 13.87 8.87
CA ASN A 29 17.71 14.85 8.81
C ASN A 29 17.19 14.99 7.38
N LYS A 30 16.87 13.84 6.74
CA LYS A 30 16.54 13.82 5.32
C LYS A 30 15.35 12.91 5.04
N GLU A 31 14.42 13.39 4.23
CA GLU A 31 13.33 12.59 3.68
C GLU A 31 13.85 11.72 2.53
N LEU A 32 13.63 10.40 2.61
CA LEU A 32 14.11 9.44 1.63
C LEU A 32 13.06 9.09 0.57
N LEU A 33 11.78 9.27 0.88
CA LEU A 33 10.69 8.97 -0.04
C LEU A 33 10.33 10.17 -0.88
N TYR A 34 10.08 9.94 -2.17
CA TYR A 34 9.59 10.99 -3.07
C TYR A 34 8.38 11.69 -2.47
N GLN A 35 8.41 13.02 -2.46
CA GLN A 35 7.29 13.86 -2.01
C GLN A 35 6.70 14.58 -3.23
N PRO A 36 5.40 14.41 -3.51
CA PRO A 36 4.76 15.09 -4.64
C PRO A 36 4.88 16.62 -4.51
N ASP A 37 5.31 17.27 -5.58
CA ASP A 37 5.51 18.72 -5.62
C ASP A 37 4.48 19.44 -6.49
N GLY A 38 3.51 18.70 -7.03
CA GLY A 38 2.47 19.26 -7.91
C GLY A 38 2.90 19.40 -9.37
N ARG A 39 4.13 19.05 -9.72
CA ARG A 39 4.67 19.22 -11.08
C ARG A 39 4.69 17.92 -11.88
N SER A 40 4.83 16.80 -11.19
CA SER A 40 4.92 15.50 -11.82
C SER A 40 3.91 14.55 -11.17
N TRP A 41 4.27 13.29 -10.99
CA TRP A 41 3.38 12.30 -10.41
C TRP A 41 2.93 12.70 -9.00
N SER A 42 1.61 12.64 -8.78
CA SER A 42 1.01 12.98 -7.48
C SER A 42 0.99 11.85 -6.47
N GLY A 43 1.32 10.61 -6.90
CA GLY A 43 1.43 9.47 -6.02
C GLY A 43 2.79 9.38 -5.35
N GLN A 44 2.96 8.39 -4.50
CA GLN A 44 4.22 8.13 -3.81
C GLN A 44 4.56 6.66 -3.85
N ASP A 45 3.93 5.89 -2.96
CA ASP A 45 4.11 4.46 -2.85
C ASP A 45 2.75 3.80 -3.13
N VAL A 46 2.72 2.82 -4.00
CA VAL A 46 1.47 2.19 -4.41
C VAL A 46 1.53 0.71 -4.10
N VAL A 47 0.57 0.25 -3.28
CA VAL A 47 0.40 -1.19 -3.03
C VAL A 47 -0.37 -1.80 -4.19
N ILE A 48 0.20 -2.79 -4.82
CA ILE A 48 -0.29 -3.41 -6.04
C ILE A 48 -0.94 -4.76 -5.73
N PHE A 49 -2.25 -4.86 -5.96
CA PHE A 49 -3.01 -6.09 -5.80
C PHE A 49 -4.40 -5.91 -6.41
N PRO A 50 -4.93 -6.87 -7.20
CA PRO A 50 -4.30 -8.11 -7.66
C PRO A 50 -3.59 -7.98 -9.01
N VAL A 51 -3.56 -6.81 -9.62
CA VAL A 51 -2.95 -6.60 -10.94
C VAL A 51 -1.92 -5.48 -10.90
N ILE A 52 -0.96 -5.54 -11.82
CA ILE A 52 0.10 -4.55 -11.99
C ILE A 52 -0.27 -3.66 -13.17
N ALA A 53 -0.19 -2.33 -12.99
CA ALA A 53 -0.52 -1.34 -14.01
C ALA A 53 -1.96 -1.50 -14.53
N ALA A 54 -2.20 -1.17 -15.78
CA ALA A 54 -3.52 -1.21 -16.39
C ALA A 54 -3.71 -2.47 -17.21
N LEU A 55 -4.86 -3.10 -17.05
CA LEU A 55 -5.31 -4.15 -17.98
C LEU A 55 -5.80 -3.49 -19.29
N LYS A 56 -5.77 -4.25 -20.37
CA LYS A 56 -6.31 -3.77 -21.66
C LYS A 56 -7.78 -3.38 -21.48
N ASN A 57 -8.10 -2.13 -21.79
CA ASN A 57 -9.45 -1.54 -21.60
C ASN A 57 -9.94 -1.65 -20.15
N HIS A 58 -9.03 -1.84 -19.18
CA HIS A 58 -9.36 -2.03 -17.75
C HIS A 58 -10.30 -3.21 -17.49
N ARG A 59 -10.27 -4.24 -18.34
CA ARG A 59 -11.19 -5.37 -18.28
C ARG A 59 -10.47 -6.71 -18.35
N TYR A 60 -11.12 -7.72 -17.79
CA TYR A 60 -10.69 -9.12 -17.88
C TYR A 60 -11.90 -10.03 -17.77
N LYS A 61 -11.73 -11.31 -18.12
CA LYS A 61 -12.82 -12.28 -18.08
C LYS A 61 -12.48 -13.46 -17.16
N VAL A 62 -13.50 -13.92 -16.44
CA VAL A 62 -13.45 -15.15 -15.65
C VAL A 62 -14.70 -15.94 -15.93
N ASP A 63 -14.54 -17.18 -16.39
CA ASP A 63 -15.67 -18.09 -16.73
C ASP A 63 -16.70 -17.41 -17.65
N GLY A 64 -16.21 -16.68 -18.65
CA GLY A 64 -17.06 -16.00 -19.63
C GLY A 64 -17.67 -14.71 -19.17
N LYS A 65 -17.55 -14.33 -17.91
CA LYS A 65 -18.00 -13.04 -17.37
C LYS A 65 -16.90 -12.00 -17.42
N SER A 66 -17.29 -10.78 -17.77
CA SER A 66 -16.38 -9.64 -17.87
C SER A 66 -16.37 -8.83 -16.56
N TYR A 67 -15.18 -8.48 -16.10
CA TYR A 67 -14.96 -7.67 -14.91
C TYR A 67 -14.03 -6.51 -15.23
N SER A 68 -14.05 -5.47 -14.41
CA SER A 68 -13.17 -4.32 -14.59
C SER A 68 -12.33 -4.06 -13.35
N LEU A 69 -11.07 -3.63 -13.56
CA LEU A 69 -10.19 -3.19 -12.49
C LEU A 69 -9.45 -1.93 -12.94
N LYS A 70 -9.29 -1.00 -12.01
CA LYS A 70 -8.46 0.18 -12.21
C LYS A 70 -6.98 -0.19 -12.17
N ASN A 71 -6.12 0.75 -12.52
CA ASN A 71 -4.67 0.59 -12.42
C ASN A 71 -4.26 0.08 -11.03
N HIS A 72 -3.44 -0.95 -11.00
CA HIS A 72 -2.93 -1.58 -9.77
C HIS A 72 -3.97 -2.25 -8.88
N GLY A 73 -5.22 -2.37 -9.33
CA GLY A 73 -6.25 -3.19 -8.69
C GLY A 73 -7.02 -2.53 -7.57
N LEU A 74 -7.01 -3.14 -6.38
CA LEU A 74 -7.97 -2.85 -5.32
C LEU A 74 -7.40 -2.06 -4.13
N ILE A 75 -6.25 -2.46 -3.61
CA ILE A 75 -5.75 -1.92 -2.33
C ILE A 75 -5.52 -0.41 -2.41
N ARG A 76 -4.96 0.06 -3.50
CA ARG A 76 -4.67 1.47 -3.75
C ARG A 76 -5.87 2.40 -3.48
N TYR A 77 -7.08 1.92 -3.71
CA TYR A 77 -8.31 2.72 -3.68
C TYR A 77 -9.17 2.47 -2.44
N ASN A 78 -8.69 1.68 -1.50
CA ASN A 78 -9.48 1.28 -0.34
C ASN A 78 -8.74 1.59 0.97
N ASP A 79 -9.52 1.76 2.03
CA ASP A 79 -8.98 1.89 3.37
C ASP A 79 -8.70 0.50 3.95
N VAL A 80 -7.51 0.35 4.49
CA VAL A 80 -7.10 -0.89 5.16
C VAL A 80 -7.27 -0.75 6.66
N TYR A 81 -7.29 -1.88 7.37
CA TYR A 81 -7.38 -1.87 8.83
C TYR A 81 -6.07 -2.30 9.48
N LEU A 82 -5.86 -1.85 10.70
CA LEU A 82 -4.69 -2.23 11.48
C LEU A 82 -4.87 -3.65 12.03
N VAL A 83 -3.97 -4.55 11.64
CA VAL A 83 -3.94 -5.93 12.15
C VAL A 83 -3.09 -6.00 13.41
N ASN A 84 -1.88 -5.44 13.37
CA ASN A 84 -0.96 -5.45 14.49
C ASN A 84 0.05 -4.31 14.37
N GLN A 85 0.51 -3.82 15.50
CA GLN A 85 1.56 -2.81 15.56
C GLN A 85 2.45 -3.02 16.79
N THR A 86 3.75 -3.01 16.56
CA THR A 86 4.76 -2.95 17.60
C THR A 86 5.59 -1.67 17.40
N GLU A 87 6.66 -1.49 18.17
CA GLU A 87 7.53 -0.32 18.00
C GLU A 87 8.22 -0.28 16.65
N GLU A 88 8.53 -1.46 16.07
CA GLU A 88 9.31 -1.56 14.83
C GLU A 88 8.54 -2.15 13.65
N GLU A 89 7.28 -2.54 13.86
CA GLU A 89 6.54 -3.29 12.83
C GLU A 89 5.07 -2.90 12.84
N ILE A 90 4.50 -2.79 11.65
CA ILE A 90 3.07 -2.55 11.47
C ILE A 90 2.52 -3.44 10.36
N THR A 91 1.40 -4.12 10.63
CA THR A 91 0.71 -4.94 9.67
C THR A 91 -0.68 -4.38 9.41
N LEU A 92 -0.98 -4.18 8.15
CA LEU A 92 -2.26 -3.65 7.67
C LEU A 92 -2.96 -4.72 6.84
N GLY A 93 -4.28 -4.82 6.96
CA GLY A 93 -5.06 -5.85 6.29
C GLY A 93 -6.22 -5.30 5.47
N PHE A 94 -6.65 -6.10 4.49
CA PHE A 94 -7.82 -5.81 3.70
C PHE A 94 -8.46 -7.11 3.23
N ASP A 95 -9.78 -7.24 3.41
CA ASP A 95 -10.53 -8.43 3.03
C ASP A 95 -11.48 -8.14 1.88
N ASP A 96 -11.85 -9.18 1.15
CA ASP A 96 -12.93 -9.07 0.17
C ASP A 96 -14.22 -8.59 0.83
N ASN A 97 -15.03 -7.92 0.05
CA ASN A 97 -16.35 -7.43 0.46
C ASN A 97 -17.28 -7.43 -0.75
N GLU A 98 -18.52 -6.98 -0.57
CA GLU A 98 -19.50 -6.96 -1.65
C GLU A 98 -19.02 -6.13 -2.85
N GLU A 99 -18.36 -5.00 -2.60
CA GLU A 99 -17.85 -4.13 -3.67
C GLU A 99 -16.68 -4.77 -4.42
N THR A 100 -15.73 -5.36 -3.69
CA THR A 100 -14.58 -6.02 -4.34
C THR A 100 -15.01 -7.22 -5.16
N LEU A 101 -16.01 -7.98 -4.70
CA LEU A 101 -16.50 -9.16 -5.42
C LEU A 101 -17.16 -8.82 -6.76
N ILE A 102 -17.66 -7.60 -6.92
CA ILE A 102 -18.19 -7.13 -8.23
C ILE A 102 -17.03 -6.90 -9.21
N LEU A 103 -15.90 -6.43 -8.72
CA LEU A 103 -14.74 -6.09 -9.54
C LEU A 103 -13.76 -7.26 -9.68
N TYR A 104 -13.66 -8.09 -8.64
CA TYR A 104 -12.73 -9.20 -8.55
C TYR A 104 -13.44 -10.34 -7.83
N PRO A 105 -13.91 -11.37 -8.57
CA PRO A 105 -14.86 -12.35 -8.05
C PRO A 105 -14.24 -13.47 -7.23
N PHE A 106 -13.27 -13.14 -6.39
CA PHE A 106 -12.58 -14.10 -5.52
C PHE A 106 -12.54 -13.59 -4.10
N LYS A 107 -12.70 -14.50 -3.16
CA LYS A 107 -12.48 -14.19 -1.75
C LYS A 107 -10.99 -14.13 -1.49
N PHE A 108 -10.57 -13.18 -0.66
CA PHE A 108 -9.17 -13.01 -0.31
C PHE A 108 -9.01 -12.37 1.07
N HIS A 109 -7.84 -12.57 1.64
CA HIS A 109 -7.35 -11.83 2.79
C HIS A 109 -5.96 -11.33 2.43
N PHE A 110 -5.77 -10.03 2.41
CA PHE A 110 -4.52 -9.38 2.04
C PHE A 110 -3.89 -8.71 3.26
N GLU A 111 -2.60 -8.92 3.46
CA GLU A 111 -1.84 -8.21 4.49
C GLU A 111 -0.56 -7.65 3.90
N VAL A 112 -0.18 -6.49 4.40
CA VAL A 112 1.12 -5.89 4.12
C VAL A 112 1.76 -5.51 5.46
N THR A 113 3.04 -5.89 5.62
CA THR A 113 3.80 -5.60 6.83
C THR A 113 4.99 -4.71 6.48
N TYR A 114 5.12 -3.62 7.24
CA TYR A 114 6.30 -2.76 7.19
C TYR A 114 7.09 -2.96 8.46
N LYS A 115 8.38 -3.25 8.32
CA LYS A 115 9.26 -3.52 9.45
C LYS A 115 10.52 -2.69 9.37
N LEU A 116 10.88 -2.04 10.48
CA LEU A 116 12.13 -1.32 10.63
C LEU A 116 13.22 -2.27 11.11
N CYS A 117 14.38 -2.25 10.43
CA CYS A 117 15.55 -2.98 10.88
C CYS A 117 16.46 -2.03 11.66
N SER A 118 16.78 -2.41 12.90
CA SER A 118 17.67 -1.62 13.76
C SER A 118 19.15 -1.88 13.49
N LEU A 119 19.48 -2.92 12.72
CA LEU A 119 20.84 -3.28 12.38
C LEU A 119 21.13 -2.94 10.93
N ILE A 120 22.26 -2.26 10.71
CA ILE A 120 22.76 -2.02 9.37
C ILE A 120 23.63 -3.22 9.01
N HIS A 121 23.19 -3.96 8.01
CA HIS A 121 23.97 -5.03 7.41
C HIS A 121 24.73 -4.46 6.20
N ILE A 122 26.02 -4.59 6.26
CA ILE A 122 26.89 -4.19 5.16
C ILE A 122 27.26 -5.42 4.34
#